data_b1742dd80729458e862e0d01a182abcf
#
_entry.id   b1742dd80729458e862e0d01a182abcf
#
_cell.length_a   1.000
_cell.length_b   1.000
_cell.length_c   1.000
_cell.angle_alpha   90.00
_cell.angle_beta   90.00
_cell.angle_gamma   90.00
#
_symmetry.space_group_name_H-M   'P 1'
#
loop_
_entity.id
_entity.type
_entity.pdbx_description
1 polymer ?
#
loop_
_entity_poly.entity_id
_entity_poly.type
_entity_poly.pdbx_seq_one_letter_code
_entity_poly.pdbx_strand_id
1 'polypeptide(L)'
;MASYKYEIVGPDGKPKSGTIEAQNIEIATAELKAGGSTIVSIARANAFNKDLEIHIGKAVSVRELSVFCRQFESVLNAGVTVIEALNMLSEQTENKQFAAAIADVRDSVQKGDSLAVAMSRHPKIFPELMVHMVAAGEASGGIDKAFDRIGGQFEKEAHLKGMIVKSAIYPVILIVVIIAIVAIMMIKIVPTFTAQFDEVGGTLPGITRAVMGISDFFVHTWFLMVAIVVGIVLFVKSFKKTEHGAILWGRLMLKLPMIGSLNIKTASASMTRTLSTLMGSGIQLVDALELVTGMMKNEVVKAALKEAQEEVSRGIPLSKPLEQSGVFPPMVYHMIEIGEETGNMEDMLDKIAAYYDEEVEMATQSLLAAMEPLIIIVMAVIVVPIVLAIMLPMYSLYDSIGA
;
A
#
# COMPACT_ATOMS: atom_id res chain seq x y z
N MET A 1 -30.75 -18.67 -13.60
CA MET A 1 -31.56 -17.43 -13.55
C MET A 1 -30.77 -16.34 -14.23
N ALA A 2 -31.39 -15.39 -14.92
CA ALA A 2 -30.68 -14.29 -15.56
C ALA A 2 -30.70 -13.06 -14.65
N SER A 3 -29.61 -12.31 -14.57
CA SER A 3 -29.52 -11.06 -13.80
C SER A 3 -29.99 -9.88 -14.64
N TYR A 4 -30.86 -9.02 -14.10
CA TYR A 4 -31.38 -7.82 -14.74
C TYR A 4 -31.00 -6.61 -13.91
N LYS A 5 -30.40 -5.60 -14.57
CA LYS A 5 -30.14 -4.27 -13.95
C LYS A 5 -31.43 -3.45 -14.11
N TYR A 6 -31.84 -2.84 -13.02
CA TYR A 6 -33.03 -1.98 -13.00
C TYR A 6 -32.74 -0.60 -12.43
N GLU A 7 -33.49 0.36 -12.89
CA GLU A 7 -33.57 1.68 -12.34
C GLU A 7 -35.06 2.01 -12.09
N ILE A 8 -35.40 2.29 -10.83
CA ILE A 8 -36.76 2.50 -10.36
C ILE A 8 -36.85 3.80 -9.58
N VAL A 9 -38.01 4.41 -9.55
CA VAL A 9 -38.36 5.47 -8.60
C VAL A 9 -39.23 4.86 -7.51
N GLY A 10 -38.72 4.89 -6.27
CA GLY A 10 -39.43 4.36 -5.11
C GLY A 10 -40.68 5.18 -4.77
N PRO A 11 -41.53 4.69 -3.86
CA PRO A 11 -42.73 5.40 -3.38
C PRO A 11 -42.37 6.75 -2.72
N ASP A 12 -41.12 6.92 -2.30
CA ASP A 12 -40.54 8.12 -1.71
C ASP A 12 -40.06 9.15 -2.75
N GLY A 13 -40.29 8.89 -4.05
CA GLY A 13 -39.86 9.75 -5.17
C GLY A 13 -38.37 9.74 -5.46
N LYS A 14 -37.57 8.91 -4.79
CA LYS A 14 -36.12 8.83 -4.99
C LYS A 14 -35.74 7.75 -6.01
N PRO A 15 -34.81 8.04 -6.94
CA PRO A 15 -34.30 7.02 -7.85
C PRO A 15 -33.46 5.97 -7.08
N LYS A 16 -33.74 4.70 -7.35
CA LYS A 16 -32.98 3.55 -6.83
C LYS A 16 -32.58 2.66 -8.01
N SER A 17 -31.32 2.23 -8.03
CA SER A 17 -30.81 1.28 -9.02
C SER A 17 -30.30 0.03 -8.32
N GLY A 18 -30.42 -1.11 -8.99
CA GLY A 18 -29.99 -2.40 -8.44
C GLY A 18 -29.98 -3.50 -9.48
N THR A 19 -29.72 -4.72 -9.02
CA THR A 19 -29.76 -5.93 -9.85
C THR A 19 -30.72 -6.94 -9.22
N ILE A 20 -31.57 -7.54 -10.03
CA ILE A 20 -32.52 -8.60 -9.61
C ILE A 20 -32.29 -9.84 -10.44
N GLU A 21 -32.38 -11.02 -9.83
CA GLU A 21 -32.28 -12.30 -10.51
C GLU A 21 -33.68 -12.86 -10.79
N ALA A 22 -34.00 -13.06 -12.07
CA ALA A 22 -35.29 -13.59 -12.50
C ALA A 22 -35.11 -14.55 -13.69
N GLN A 23 -36.16 -15.35 -13.97
CA GLN A 23 -36.12 -16.27 -15.10
C GLN A 23 -36.29 -15.51 -16.45
N ASN A 24 -37.08 -14.44 -16.45
CA ASN A 24 -37.24 -13.54 -17.58
C ASN A 24 -37.47 -12.10 -17.13
N ILE A 25 -37.45 -11.16 -18.11
CA ILE A 25 -37.61 -9.71 -17.85
C ILE A 25 -39.03 -9.37 -17.34
N GLU A 26 -40.00 -10.18 -17.70
CA GLU A 26 -41.41 -9.97 -17.29
C GLU A 26 -41.61 -10.26 -15.80
N ILE A 27 -40.98 -11.34 -15.29
CA ILE A 27 -41.00 -11.70 -13.87
C ILE A 27 -40.26 -10.63 -13.06
N ALA A 28 -39.07 -10.19 -13.51
CA ALA A 28 -38.31 -9.14 -12.87
C ALA A 28 -39.11 -7.84 -12.80
N THR A 29 -39.83 -7.49 -13.86
CA THR A 29 -40.70 -6.32 -13.94
C THR A 29 -41.90 -6.41 -12.99
N ALA A 30 -42.52 -7.59 -12.90
CA ALA A 30 -43.67 -7.82 -12.01
C ALA A 30 -43.24 -7.72 -10.52
N GLU A 31 -42.09 -8.27 -10.19
CA GLU A 31 -41.55 -8.25 -8.81
C GLU A 31 -41.19 -6.83 -8.34
N LEU A 32 -40.58 -6.02 -9.23
CA LEU A 32 -40.27 -4.61 -8.94
C LEU A 32 -41.53 -3.73 -8.83
N LYS A 33 -42.55 -4.00 -9.62
CA LYS A 33 -43.85 -3.30 -9.56
C LYS A 33 -44.65 -3.67 -8.30
N ALA A 34 -44.57 -4.92 -7.85
CA ALA A 34 -45.20 -5.37 -6.62
C ALA A 34 -44.70 -4.60 -5.37
N GLY A 35 -43.46 -4.07 -5.42
CA GLY A 35 -42.90 -3.19 -4.40
C GLY A 35 -43.37 -1.73 -4.46
N GLY A 36 -44.37 -1.38 -5.30
CA GLY A 36 -44.91 0.00 -5.42
C GLY A 36 -44.00 0.99 -6.14
N SER A 37 -42.97 0.49 -6.84
CA SER A 37 -41.98 1.32 -7.52
C SER A 37 -42.32 1.53 -9.00
N THR A 38 -42.00 2.70 -9.55
CA THR A 38 -42.14 3.00 -10.99
C THR A 38 -40.79 2.66 -11.68
N ILE A 39 -40.84 1.77 -12.68
CA ILE A 39 -39.65 1.35 -13.41
C ILE A 39 -39.28 2.40 -14.45
N VAL A 40 -38.06 2.90 -14.38
CA VAL A 40 -37.46 3.82 -15.36
C VAL A 40 -36.75 3.05 -16.47
N SER A 41 -35.95 2.07 -16.09
CA SER A 41 -35.29 1.18 -17.04
C SER A 41 -35.07 -0.22 -16.45
N ILE A 42 -35.12 -1.24 -17.30
CA ILE A 42 -34.73 -2.61 -16.96
C ILE A 42 -34.05 -3.25 -18.16
N ALA A 43 -32.86 -3.78 -17.97
CA ALA A 43 -32.08 -4.40 -19.03
C ALA A 43 -31.37 -5.66 -18.51
N ARG A 44 -31.16 -6.65 -19.39
CA ARG A 44 -30.38 -7.83 -19.04
C ARG A 44 -28.94 -7.44 -18.73
N ALA A 45 -28.46 -7.82 -17.56
CA ALA A 45 -27.07 -7.57 -17.16
C ALA A 45 -26.15 -8.43 -18.04
N ASN A 46 -25.42 -7.81 -18.98
CA ASN A 46 -24.37 -8.45 -19.73
C ASN A 46 -23.08 -8.43 -18.88
N ALA A 47 -22.16 -9.38 -19.11
CA ALA A 47 -20.90 -9.48 -18.38
C ALA A 47 -20.05 -8.18 -18.44
N PHE A 48 -20.29 -7.30 -19.42
CA PHE A 48 -19.67 -5.98 -19.60
C PHE A 48 -20.37 -4.84 -18.85
N ASN A 49 -21.62 -5.02 -18.39
CA ASN A 49 -22.41 -4.03 -17.65
C ASN A 49 -22.53 -4.37 -16.15
N LYS A 50 -21.79 -5.33 -15.66
CA LYS A 50 -21.52 -5.38 -14.23
C LYS A 50 -20.72 -4.11 -13.92
N ASP A 51 -21.26 -3.25 -13.08
CA ASP A 51 -20.46 -2.20 -12.44
C ASP A 51 -19.36 -2.94 -11.70
N LEU A 52 -18.25 -3.17 -12.42
CA LEU A 52 -16.98 -3.53 -11.82
C LEU A 52 -16.56 -2.26 -11.06
N GLU A 53 -17.03 -2.11 -9.83
CA GLU A 53 -16.34 -1.28 -8.85
C GLU A 53 -14.96 -1.88 -8.69
N ILE A 54 -14.05 -1.52 -9.60
CA ILE A 54 -12.64 -1.88 -9.51
C ILE A 54 -12.10 -1.04 -8.36
N HIS A 55 -12.23 -1.57 -7.16
CA HIS A 55 -11.61 -1.00 -5.97
C HIS A 55 -10.10 -1.29 -6.08
N ILE A 56 -9.40 -0.42 -6.78
CA ILE A 56 -7.94 -0.42 -6.84
C ILE A 56 -7.45 0.21 -5.53
N GLY A 57 -7.18 -0.63 -4.52
CA GLY A 57 -6.63 -0.19 -3.25
C GLY A 57 -7.23 -0.90 -2.04
N LYS A 58 -6.82 -0.50 -0.84
CA LYS A 58 -7.48 -0.90 0.41
C LYS A 58 -8.84 -0.21 0.48
N ALA A 59 -9.85 -0.91 0.96
CA ALA A 59 -11.22 -0.40 1.14
C ALA A 59 -11.24 0.89 1.99
N VAL A 60 -10.35 0.98 2.99
CA VAL A 60 -10.17 2.13 3.88
C VAL A 60 -8.68 2.44 4.02
N SER A 61 -8.31 3.70 3.95
CA SER A 61 -6.94 4.16 4.14
C SER A 61 -6.58 4.22 5.64
N VAL A 62 -5.28 4.10 5.95
CA VAL A 62 -4.79 4.27 7.33
C VAL A 62 -5.11 5.67 7.89
N ARG A 63 -5.15 6.69 7.03
CA ARG A 63 -5.52 8.04 7.42
C ARG A 63 -7.00 8.14 7.82
N GLU A 64 -7.90 7.47 7.10
CA GLU A 64 -9.32 7.42 7.47
C GLU A 64 -9.52 6.71 8.80
N LEU A 65 -8.78 5.61 9.04
CA LEU A 65 -8.79 4.91 10.34
C LEU A 65 -8.27 5.80 11.47
N SER A 66 -7.18 6.54 11.25
CA SER A 66 -6.66 7.49 12.25
C SER A 66 -7.66 8.57 12.61
N VAL A 67 -8.28 9.19 11.60
CA VAL A 67 -9.31 10.22 11.79
C VAL A 67 -10.52 9.65 12.55
N PHE A 68 -10.99 8.47 12.17
CA PHE A 68 -12.07 7.79 12.87
C PHE A 68 -11.74 7.54 14.34
N CYS A 69 -10.54 7.02 14.64
CA CYS A 69 -10.15 6.74 16.02
C CYS A 69 -10.08 8.02 16.86
N ARG A 70 -9.53 9.11 16.33
CA ARG A 70 -9.45 10.40 17.02
C ARG A 70 -10.83 11.03 17.25
N GLN A 71 -11.71 10.95 16.27
CA GLN A 71 -13.09 11.44 16.41
C GLN A 71 -13.87 10.59 17.41
N PHE A 72 -13.73 9.27 17.35
CA PHE A 72 -14.41 8.36 18.27
C PHE A 72 -13.96 8.58 19.70
N GLU A 73 -12.66 8.65 19.95
CA GLU A 73 -12.06 9.00 21.24
C GLU A 73 -12.58 10.34 21.76
N SER A 74 -12.56 11.39 20.94
CA SER A 74 -13.01 12.73 21.32
C SER A 74 -14.49 12.74 21.71
N VAL A 75 -15.33 12.01 20.98
CA VAL A 75 -16.78 11.92 21.27
C VAL A 75 -17.05 11.15 22.56
N LEU A 76 -16.30 10.06 22.81
CA LEU A 76 -16.38 9.30 24.08
C LEU A 76 -15.95 10.16 25.28
N ASN A 77 -14.87 10.93 25.15
CA ASN A 77 -14.40 11.84 26.18
C ASN A 77 -15.40 12.96 26.51
N ALA A 78 -16.26 13.33 25.54
CA ALA A 78 -17.38 14.24 25.77
C ALA A 78 -18.55 13.57 26.52
N GLY A 79 -18.47 12.29 26.87
CA GLY A 79 -19.49 11.54 27.61
C GLY A 79 -20.59 10.95 26.74
N VAL A 80 -20.42 10.93 25.43
CA VAL A 80 -21.38 10.33 24.49
C VAL A 80 -21.22 8.79 24.53
N THR A 81 -22.31 8.07 24.39
CA THR A 81 -22.30 6.59 24.40
C THR A 81 -21.63 6.02 23.15
N VAL A 82 -21.06 4.82 23.24
CA VAL A 82 -20.44 4.11 22.11
C VAL A 82 -21.39 4.00 20.91
N ILE A 83 -22.67 3.65 21.15
CA ILE A 83 -23.67 3.50 20.10
C ILE A 83 -23.94 4.83 19.39
N GLU A 84 -24.08 5.90 20.13
CA GLU A 84 -24.34 7.23 19.59
C GLU A 84 -23.13 7.79 18.85
N ALA A 85 -21.91 7.56 19.36
CA ALA A 85 -20.66 7.89 18.69
C ALA A 85 -20.53 7.16 17.33
N LEU A 86 -20.83 5.84 17.29
CA LEU A 86 -20.83 5.07 16.05
C LEU A 86 -21.89 5.59 15.06
N ASN A 87 -23.09 5.97 15.56
CA ASN A 87 -24.13 6.54 14.71
C ASN A 87 -23.66 7.84 14.04
N MET A 88 -23.16 8.76 14.85
CA MET A 88 -22.67 10.05 14.37
C MET A 88 -21.53 9.88 13.34
N LEU A 89 -20.56 9.01 13.62
CA LEU A 89 -19.42 8.80 12.73
C LEU A 89 -19.81 8.05 11.45
N SER A 90 -20.80 7.17 11.49
CA SER A 90 -21.31 6.50 10.27
C SER A 90 -21.94 7.50 9.29
N GLU A 91 -22.60 8.56 9.79
CA GLU A 91 -23.20 9.61 8.98
C GLU A 91 -22.17 10.61 8.43
N GLN A 92 -21.08 10.87 9.18
CA GLN A 92 -20.03 11.82 8.81
C GLN A 92 -18.94 11.22 7.91
N THR A 93 -18.84 9.89 7.82
CA THR A 93 -17.80 9.22 7.05
C THR A 93 -18.10 9.29 5.56
N GLU A 94 -17.21 9.95 4.78
CA GLU A 94 -17.36 10.10 3.33
C GLU A 94 -17.24 8.78 2.56
N ASN A 95 -16.35 7.90 3.04
CA ASN A 95 -16.11 6.59 2.44
C ASN A 95 -17.30 5.67 2.69
N LYS A 96 -18.11 5.41 1.65
CA LYS A 96 -19.35 4.62 1.74
C LYS A 96 -19.15 3.21 2.32
N GLN A 97 -18.03 2.56 2.02
CA GLN A 97 -17.75 1.22 2.54
C GLN A 97 -17.43 1.28 4.03
N PHE A 98 -16.67 2.30 4.44
CA PHE A 98 -16.34 2.52 5.83
C PHE A 98 -17.59 2.92 6.63
N ALA A 99 -18.38 3.85 6.13
CA ALA A 99 -19.65 4.26 6.74
C ALA A 99 -20.60 3.07 6.94
N ALA A 100 -20.75 2.20 5.92
CA ALA A 100 -21.57 1.00 6.01
C ALA A 100 -21.06 0.00 7.08
N ALA A 101 -19.74 -0.18 7.18
CA ALA A 101 -19.17 -1.05 8.20
C ALA A 101 -19.34 -0.48 9.61
N ILE A 102 -19.18 0.84 9.80
CA ILE A 102 -19.43 1.49 11.09
C ILE A 102 -20.91 1.34 11.49
N ALA A 103 -21.85 1.49 10.54
CA ALA A 103 -23.27 1.29 10.79
C ALA A 103 -23.60 -0.16 11.18
N ASP A 104 -23.00 -1.16 10.51
CA ASP A 104 -23.18 -2.58 10.86
C ASP A 104 -22.60 -2.90 12.24
N VAL A 105 -21.44 -2.33 12.57
CA VAL A 105 -20.85 -2.44 13.93
C VAL A 105 -21.79 -1.82 14.96
N ARG A 106 -22.35 -0.63 14.73
CA ARG A 106 -23.35 0.01 15.60
C ARG A 106 -24.52 -0.93 15.84
N ASP A 107 -25.09 -1.48 14.76
CA ASP A 107 -26.29 -2.35 14.85
C ASP A 107 -26.00 -3.65 15.61
N SER A 108 -24.78 -4.17 15.49
CA SER A 108 -24.31 -5.35 16.24
C SER A 108 -24.13 -5.05 17.73
N VAL A 109 -23.50 -3.92 18.05
CA VAL A 109 -23.33 -3.48 19.46
C VAL A 109 -24.68 -3.19 20.11
N GLN A 110 -25.63 -2.60 19.37
CA GLN A 110 -27.00 -2.35 19.85
C GLN A 110 -27.75 -3.66 20.15
N LYS A 111 -27.41 -4.76 19.49
CA LYS A 111 -27.95 -6.12 19.77
C LYS A 111 -27.28 -6.81 20.93
N GLY A 112 -26.23 -6.23 21.52
CA GLY A 112 -25.50 -6.75 22.67
C GLY A 112 -24.18 -7.43 22.37
N ASP A 113 -23.69 -7.41 21.13
CA ASP A 113 -22.34 -7.86 20.81
C ASP A 113 -21.31 -6.88 21.40
N SER A 114 -20.11 -7.37 21.74
CA SER A 114 -19.01 -6.46 22.08
C SER A 114 -18.53 -5.68 20.84
N LEU A 115 -17.97 -4.50 21.06
CA LEU A 115 -17.45 -3.66 19.97
C LEU A 115 -16.36 -4.37 19.17
N ALA A 116 -15.44 -5.04 19.88
CA ALA A 116 -14.37 -5.84 19.27
C ALA A 116 -14.90 -6.97 18.39
N VAL A 117 -15.91 -7.73 18.87
CA VAL A 117 -16.55 -8.81 18.10
C VAL A 117 -17.27 -8.25 16.87
N ALA A 118 -17.99 -7.15 17.01
CA ALA A 118 -18.65 -6.50 15.89
C ALA A 118 -17.64 -6.04 14.81
N MET A 119 -16.53 -5.42 15.22
CA MET A 119 -15.46 -4.96 14.31
C MET A 119 -14.73 -6.12 13.63
N SER A 120 -14.52 -7.24 14.31
CA SER A 120 -13.82 -8.42 13.75
C SER A 120 -14.54 -9.05 12.55
N ARG A 121 -15.83 -8.79 12.35
CA ARG A 121 -16.60 -9.24 11.19
C ARG A 121 -16.21 -8.52 9.89
N HIS A 122 -15.51 -7.40 10.02
CA HIS A 122 -15.03 -6.59 8.88
C HIS A 122 -13.49 -6.53 8.78
N PRO A 123 -12.78 -7.66 8.58
CA PRO A 123 -11.31 -7.72 8.66
C PRO A 123 -10.60 -6.95 7.53
N LYS A 124 -11.32 -6.61 6.45
CA LYS A 124 -10.79 -5.77 5.36
C LYS A 124 -10.78 -4.28 5.72
N ILE A 125 -11.55 -3.87 6.71
CA ILE A 125 -11.76 -2.49 7.14
C ILE A 125 -11.05 -2.24 8.46
N PHE A 126 -11.33 -3.05 9.48
CA PHE A 126 -10.71 -2.95 10.79
C PHE A 126 -9.53 -3.92 10.89
N PRO A 127 -8.29 -3.41 10.99
CA PRO A 127 -7.11 -4.27 11.16
C PRO A 127 -7.17 -5.07 12.47
N GLU A 128 -6.55 -6.23 12.48
CA GLU A 128 -6.50 -7.14 13.63
C GLU A 128 -5.96 -6.43 14.89
N LEU A 129 -4.89 -5.65 14.76
CA LEU A 129 -4.38 -4.79 15.85
C LEU A 129 -5.48 -3.95 16.50
N MET A 130 -6.30 -3.28 15.70
CA MET A 130 -7.38 -2.42 16.19
C MET A 130 -8.42 -3.24 16.98
N VAL A 131 -8.80 -4.40 16.46
CA VAL A 131 -9.77 -5.30 17.12
C VAL A 131 -9.26 -5.77 18.48
N HIS A 132 -8.00 -6.21 18.56
CA HIS A 132 -7.41 -6.67 19.81
C HIS A 132 -7.27 -5.55 20.87
N MET A 133 -6.88 -4.36 20.43
CA MET A 133 -6.77 -3.21 21.33
C MET A 133 -8.15 -2.75 21.85
N VAL A 134 -9.15 -2.77 20.96
CA VAL A 134 -10.54 -2.47 21.37
C VAL A 134 -11.04 -3.53 22.36
N ALA A 135 -10.75 -4.81 22.13
CA ALA A 135 -11.10 -5.89 23.07
C ALA A 135 -10.47 -5.68 24.45
N ALA A 136 -9.17 -5.30 24.50
CA ALA A 136 -8.49 -4.98 25.76
C ALA A 136 -9.10 -3.74 26.45
N GLY A 137 -9.44 -2.71 25.65
CA GLY A 137 -10.13 -1.51 26.14
C GLY A 137 -11.51 -1.78 26.70
N GLU A 138 -12.31 -2.67 26.04
CA GLU A 138 -13.61 -3.11 26.55
C GLU A 138 -13.47 -3.88 27.86
N ALA A 139 -12.52 -4.82 27.93
CA ALA A 139 -12.30 -5.64 29.13
C ALA A 139 -11.83 -4.81 30.34
N SER A 140 -11.05 -3.75 30.11
CA SER A 140 -10.55 -2.84 31.16
C SER A 140 -11.46 -1.65 31.44
N GLY A 141 -12.50 -1.42 30.63
CA GLY A 141 -13.36 -0.24 30.69
C GLY A 141 -12.71 1.06 30.17
N GLY A 142 -11.56 0.96 29.46
CA GLY A 142 -10.78 2.07 28.93
C GLY A 142 -10.85 2.16 27.41
N ILE A 143 -12.04 2.10 26.81
CA ILE A 143 -12.23 2.18 25.35
C ILE A 143 -11.66 3.50 24.79
N ASP A 144 -11.86 4.61 25.47
CA ASP A 144 -11.34 5.94 25.15
C ASP A 144 -9.81 5.91 24.99
N LYS A 145 -9.10 5.35 25.96
CA LYS A 145 -7.64 5.18 25.93
C LYS A 145 -7.18 4.24 24.83
N ALA A 146 -7.93 3.16 24.59
CA ALA A 146 -7.61 2.25 23.49
C ALA A 146 -7.69 2.99 22.14
N PHE A 147 -8.74 3.77 21.89
CA PHE A 147 -8.89 4.53 20.66
C PHE A 147 -7.86 5.68 20.53
N ASP A 148 -7.47 6.34 21.62
CA ASP A 148 -6.38 7.31 21.60
C ASP A 148 -5.06 6.67 21.15
N ARG A 149 -4.67 5.52 21.74
CA ARG A 149 -3.45 4.79 21.37
C ARG A 149 -3.48 4.29 19.93
N ILE A 150 -4.60 3.70 19.48
CA ILE A 150 -4.79 3.24 18.11
C ILE A 150 -4.74 4.43 17.13
N GLY A 151 -5.40 5.54 17.47
CA GLY A 151 -5.40 6.77 16.70
C GLY A 151 -3.99 7.30 16.48
N GLY A 152 -3.18 7.39 17.55
CA GLY A 152 -1.78 7.78 17.49
C GLY A 152 -0.92 6.84 16.64
N GLN A 153 -1.13 5.52 16.73
CA GLN A 153 -0.46 4.53 15.92
C GLN A 153 -0.75 4.73 14.42
N PHE A 154 -2.02 4.84 14.04
CA PHE A 154 -2.41 5.05 12.65
C PHE A 154 -2.02 6.43 12.12
N GLU A 155 -2.00 7.46 12.96
CA GLU A 155 -1.53 8.80 12.59
C GLU A 155 -0.06 8.78 12.16
N LYS A 156 0.80 8.14 12.95
CA LYS A 156 2.22 7.97 12.61
C LYS A 156 2.42 7.14 11.35
N GLU A 157 1.69 6.03 11.20
CA GLU A 157 1.74 5.22 9.99
C GLU A 157 1.28 6.01 8.75
N ALA A 158 0.20 6.78 8.87
CA ALA A 158 -0.31 7.63 7.80
C ALA A 158 0.66 8.75 7.44
N HIS A 159 1.34 9.35 8.44
CA HIS A 159 2.36 10.38 8.24
C HIS A 159 3.54 9.84 7.43
N LEU A 160 4.15 8.73 7.85
CA LEU A 160 5.26 8.08 7.15
C LEU A 160 4.89 7.71 5.72
N LYS A 161 3.72 7.10 5.52
CA LYS A 161 3.22 6.76 4.18
C LYS A 161 2.98 7.99 3.33
N GLY A 162 2.41 9.05 3.92
CA GLY A 162 2.16 10.32 3.24
C GLY A 162 3.46 11.00 2.80
N MET A 163 4.50 10.98 3.63
CA MET A 163 5.82 11.49 3.31
C MET A 163 6.45 10.76 2.12
N ILE A 164 6.45 9.42 2.14
CA ILE A 164 6.97 8.59 1.04
C ILE A 164 6.25 8.90 -0.27
N VAL A 165 4.91 8.94 -0.25
CA VAL A 165 4.10 9.22 -1.44
C VAL A 165 4.37 10.63 -1.99
N LYS A 166 4.36 11.64 -1.13
CA LYS A 166 4.62 13.04 -1.53
C LYS A 166 5.99 13.19 -2.17
N SER A 167 7.01 12.60 -1.56
CA SER A 167 8.39 12.70 -2.05
C SER A 167 8.64 11.90 -3.33
N ALA A 168 7.84 10.84 -3.57
CA ALA A 168 7.92 10.04 -4.80
C ALA A 168 7.26 10.71 -6.02
N ILE A 169 6.44 11.75 -5.84
CA ILE A 169 5.73 12.42 -6.94
C ILE A 169 6.72 12.98 -7.97
N TYR A 170 7.74 13.72 -7.52
CA TYR A 170 8.73 14.33 -8.41
C TYR A 170 9.51 13.30 -9.25
N PRO A 171 10.13 12.27 -8.67
CA PRO A 171 10.75 11.17 -9.42
C PRO A 171 9.83 10.51 -10.45
N VAL A 172 8.57 10.25 -10.08
CA VAL A 172 7.60 9.61 -10.98
C VAL A 172 7.28 10.51 -12.18
N ILE A 173 7.00 11.79 -11.95
CA ILE A 173 6.75 12.75 -13.03
C ILE A 173 7.95 12.82 -13.97
N LEU A 174 9.16 12.90 -13.42
CA LEU A 174 10.38 12.99 -14.20
C LEU A 174 10.62 11.75 -15.06
N ILE A 175 10.40 10.55 -14.52
CA ILE A 175 10.47 9.29 -15.27
C ILE A 175 9.44 9.27 -16.41
N VAL A 176 8.20 9.70 -16.16
CA VAL A 176 7.15 9.75 -17.18
C VAL A 176 7.55 10.70 -18.32
N VAL A 177 8.11 11.88 -17.99
CA VAL A 177 8.58 12.85 -18.97
C VAL A 177 9.74 12.26 -19.80
N ILE A 178 10.71 11.61 -19.16
CA ILE A 178 11.82 10.94 -19.84
C ILE A 178 11.31 9.88 -20.81
N ILE A 179 10.40 9.02 -20.37
CA ILE A 179 9.81 7.97 -21.22
C ILE A 179 9.10 8.61 -22.42
N ALA A 180 8.35 9.70 -22.21
CA ALA A 180 7.65 10.40 -23.29
C ALA A 180 8.65 11.00 -24.33
N ILE A 181 9.71 11.65 -23.86
CA ILE A 181 10.75 12.22 -24.74
C ILE A 181 11.44 11.10 -25.54
N VAL A 182 11.87 10.04 -24.87
CA VAL A 182 12.53 8.89 -25.54
C VAL A 182 11.58 8.24 -26.56
N ALA A 183 10.31 8.06 -26.23
CA ALA A 183 9.33 7.52 -27.15
C ALA A 183 9.15 8.40 -28.39
N ILE A 184 9.04 9.73 -28.23
CA ILE A 184 8.95 10.68 -29.36
C ILE A 184 10.21 10.60 -30.22
N MET A 185 11.39 10.58 -29.61
CA MET A 185 12.66 10.48 -30.31
C MET A 185 12.75 9.19 -31.14
N MET A 186 12.40 8.05 -30.52
CA MET A 186 12.49 6.73 -31.17
C MET A 186 11.41 6.52 -32.25
N ILE A 187 10.18 7.02 -32.05
CA ILE A 187 9.07 6.78 -32.98
C ILE A 187 9.05 7.75 -34.15
N LYS A 188 9.47 9.02 -33.93
CA LYS A 188 9.39 10.06 -34.96
C LYS A 188 10.75 10.55 -35.41
N ILE A 189 11.61 10.95 -34.49
CA ILE A 189 12.83 11.70 -34.84
C ILE A 189 13.86 10.78 -35.51
N VAL A 190 14.20 9.67 -34.86
CA VAL A 190 15.21 8.72 -35.40
C VAL A 190 14.80 8.21 -36.79
N PRO A 191 13.57 7.68 -37.03
CA PRO A 191 13.18 7.23 -38.39
C PRO A 191 13.17 8.31 -39.44
N THR A 192 12.79 9.57 -39.10
CA THR A 192 12.79 10.68 -40.08
C THR A 192 14.21 11.01 -40.54
N PHE A 193 15.17 11.05 -39.61
CA PHE A 193 16.57 11.32 -39.94
C PHE A 193 17.21 10.20 -40.76
N THR A 194 16.85 8.94 -40.47
CA THR A 194 17.39 7.81 -41.21
C THR A 194 16.87 7.74 -42.62
N ALA A 195 15.57 8.01 -42.86
CA ALA A 195 15.00 8.08 -44.19
C ALA A 195 15.68 9.17 -45.07
N GLN A 196 15.93 10.36 -44.50
CA GLN A 196 16.67 11.41 -45.20
C GLN A 196 18.11 11.02 -45.54
N PHE A 197 18.75 10.23 -44.68
CA PHE A 197 20.12 9.77 -44.88
C PHE A 197 20.23 8.71 -46.00
N ASP A 198 19.26 7.81 -46.08
CA ASP A 198 19.18 6.78 -47.11
C ASP A 198 18.95 7.39 -48.50
N GLU A 199 18.17 8.50 -48.58
CA GLU A 199 17.95 9.24 -49.83
C GLU A 199 19.25 9.87 -50.41
N VAL A 200 20.21 10.24 -49.57
CA VAL A 200 21.49 10.86 -49.98
C VAL A 200 22.58 9.79 -50.22
N GLY A 201 22.33 8.51 -50.00
CA GLY A 201 23.25 7.40 -50.27
C GLY A 201 24.45 7.33 -49.31
N GLY A 202 24.34 7.92 -48.12
CA GLY A 202 25.38 7.92 -47.10
C GLY A 202 25.47 6.59 -46.31
N THR A 203 26.66 6.21 -45.87
CA THR A 203 26.83 5.04 -44.98
C THR A 203 26.61 5.47 -43.53
N LEU A 204 25.63 4.87 -42.89
CA LEU A 204 25.27 5.17 -41.47
C LEU A 204 26.41 4.77 -40.51
N PRO A 205 26.83 5.65 -39.57
CA PRO A 205 27.77 5.33 -38.53
C PRO A 205 27.26 4.18 -37.62
N GLY A 206 28.19 3.43 -37.01
CA GLY A 206 27.84 2.26 -36.21
C GLY A 206 26.88 2.56 -35.02
N ILE A 207 27.06 3.69 -34.35
CA ILE A 207 26.19 4.15 -33.26
C ILE A 207 24.77 4.42 -33.76
N THR A 208 24.61 5.08 -34.92
CA THR A 208 23.28 5.33 -35.51
C THR A 208 22.57 4.02 -35.85
N ARG A 209 23.31 3.06 -36.42
CA ARG A 209 22.76 1.72 -36.75
C ARG A 209 22.32 0.96 -35.51
N ALA A 210 23.07 1.05 -34.39
CA ALA A 210 22.69 0.45 -33.12
C ALA A 210 21.42 1.09 -32.53
N VAL A 211 21.35 2.44 -32.54
CA VAL A 211 20.15 3.15 -32.04
C VAL A 211 18.95 2.89 -32.93
N MET A 212 19.10 2.75 -34.25
CA MET A 212 18.01 2.32 -35.15
C MET A 212 17.51 0.94 -34.83
N GLY A 213 18.41 -0.04 -34.65
CA GLY A 213 18.00 -1.40 -34.27
C GLY A 213 17.21 -1.43 -32.97
N ILE A 214 17.60 -0.59 -32.00
CA ILE A 214 16.86 -0.41 -30.73
C ILE A 214 15.51 0.26 -31.02
N SER A 215 15.46 1.30 -31.86
CA SER A 215 14.21 2.00 -32.24
C SER A 215 13.22 1.05 -32.91
N ASP A 216 13.66 0.27 -33.90
CA ASP A 216 12.84 -0.69 -34.61
C ASP A 216 12.30 -1.78 -33.66
N PHE A 217 13.14 -2.24 -32.75
CA PHE A 217 12.72 -3.17 -31.71
C PHE A 217 11.63 -2.56 -30.82
N PHE A 218 11.78 -1.30 -30.38
CA PHE A 218 10.76 -0.59 -29.57
C PHE A 218 9.46 -0.40 -30.34
N VAL A 219 9.51 0.02 -31.61
CA VAL A 219 8.33 0.30 -32.42
C VAL A 219 7.56 -0.99 -32.75
N HIS A 220 8.25 -2.05 -33.15
CA HIS A 220 7.60 -3.30 -33.57
C HIS A 220 7.29 -4.28 -32.41
N THR A 221 8.01 -4.16 -31.27
CA THR A 221 7.97 -5.16 -30.19
C THR A 221 7.49 -4.57 -28.86
N TRP A 222 6.92 -3.35 -28.84
CA TRP A 222 6.46 -2.68 -27.62
C TRP A 222 5.49 -3.54 -26.80
N PHE A 223 4.60 -4.30 -27.47
CA PHE A 223 3.65 -5.20 -26.80
C PHE A 223 4.35 -6.36 -26.10
N LEU A 224 5.46 -6.86 -26.65
CA LEU A 224 6.28 -7.91 -26.04
C LEU A 224 7.02 -7.36 -24.82
N MET A 225 7.50 -6.11 -24.87
CA MET A 225 8.10 -5.43 -23.70
C MET A 225 7.08 -5.28 -22.57
N VAL A 226 5.84 -4.84 -22.89
CA VAL A 226 4.76 -4.77 -21.90
C VAL A 226 4.46 -6.17 -21.35
N ALA A 227 4.37 -7.19 -22.22
CA ALA A 227 4.16 -8.57 -21.78
C ALA A 227 5.28 -9.10 -20.89
N ILE A 228 6.56 -8.78 -21.18
CA ILE A 228 7.70 -9.14 -20.33
C ILE A 228 7.61 -8.44 -18.97
N VAL A 229 7.33 -7.14 -18.95
CA VAL A 229 7.18 -6.38 -17.69
C VAL A 229 6.04 -6.96 -16.83
N VAL A 230 4.88 -7.21 -17.45
CA VAL A 230 3.74 -7.85 -16.77
C VAL A 230 4.13 -9.26 -16.31
N GLY A 231 4.81 -10.03 -17.14
CA GLY A 231 5.31 -11.38 -16.80
C GLY A 231 6.27 -11.36 -15.61
N ILE A 232 7.23 -10.41 -15.58
CA ILE A 232 8.15 -10.23 -14.45
C ILE A 232 7.39 -9.85 -13.17
N VAL A 233 6.43 -8.92 -13.26
CA VAL A 233 5.62 -8.50 -12.10
C VAL A 233 4.79 -9.68 -11.56
N LEU A 234 4.17 -10.45 -12.44
CA LEU A 234 3.40 -11.64 -12.06
C LEU A 234 4.30 -12.74 -11.49
N PHE A 235 5.47 -12.97 -12.10
CA PHE A 235 6.46 -13.93 -11.61
C PHE A 235 6.96 -13.55 -10.21
N VAL A 236 7.38 -12.29 -10.00
CA VAL A 236 7.82 -11.80 -8.69
C VAL A 236 6.69 -11.90 -7.66
N LYS A 237 5.44 -11.56 -8.04
CA LYS A 237 4.28 -11.68 -7.17
C LYS A 237 3.98 -13.13 -6.79
N SER A 238 4.08 -14.05 -7.75
CA SER A 238 3.88 -15.49 -7.53
C SER A 238 5.03 -16.09 -6.71
N PHE A 239 6.27 -15.73 -7.02
CA PHE A 239 7.46 -16.16 -6.30
C PHE A 239 7.44 -15.74 -4.81
N LYS A 240 7.02 -14.51 -4.53
CA LYS A 240 6.83 -14.00 -3.14
C LYS A 240 5.72 -14.72 -2.35
N LYS A 241 4.81 -15.43 -3.02
CA LYS A 241 3.78 -16.22 -2.33
C LYS A 241 4.26 -17.60 -1.88
N THR A 242 5.40 -18.07 -2.39
CA THR A 242 6.01 -19.34 -1.96
C THR A 242 6.88 -19.11 -0.72
N GLU A 243 6.87 -20.02 0.24
CA GLU A 243 7.65 -19.89 1.50
C GLU A 243 9.13 -19.62 1.24
N HIS A 244 9.77 -20.40 0.38
CA HIS A 244 11.18 -20.20 0.04
C HIS A 244 11.44 -18.89 -0.71
N GLY A 245 10.54 -18.52 -1.61
CA GLY A 245 10.63 -17.28 -2.38
C GLY A 245 10.48 -16.04 -1.50
N ALA A 246 9.58 -16.07 -0.55
CA ALA A 246 9.34 -14.97 0.39
C ALA A 246 10.57 -14.74 1.31
N ILE A 247 11.19 -15.80 1.82
CA ILE A 247 12.42 -15.73 2.62
C ILE A 247 13.62 -15.23 1.79
N LEU A 248 13.82 -15.78 0.57
CA LEU A 248 14.88 -15.33 -0.33
C LEU A 248 14.73 -13.86 -0.69
N TRP A 249 13.51 -13.43 -1.02
CA TRP A 249 13.20 -12.02 -1.30
C TRP A 249 13.43 -11.14 -0.08
N GLY A 250 13.00 -11.59 1.11
CA GLY A 250 13.24 -10.91 2.37
C GLY A 250 14.72 -10.67 2.62
N ARG A 251 15.54 -11.72 2.46
CA ARG A 251 17.01 -11.63 2.60
C ARG A 251 17.66 -10.70 1.58
N LEU A 252 17.20 -10.76 0.32
CA LEU A 252 17.70 -9.87 -0.73
C LEU A 252 17.41 -8.41 -0.40
N MET A 253 16.19 -8.11 0.03
CA MET A 253 15.77 -6.76 0.40
C MET A 253 16.56 -6.20 1.60
N LEU A 254 16.95 -7.05 2.55
CA LEU A 254 17.77 -6.64 3.70
C LEU A 254 19.25 -6.42 3.33
N LYS A 255 19.76 -7.08 2.26
CA LYS A 255 21.14 -6.91 1.80
C LYS A 255 21.37 -5.72 0.87
N LEU A 256 20.30 -5.17 0.28
CA LEU A 256 20.43 -4.02 -0.61
C LEU A 256 20.86 -2.77 0.18
N PRO A 257 21.88 -2.04 -0.29
CA PRO A 257 22.30 -0.80 0.36
C PRO A 257 21.12 0.19 0.40
N MET A 258 21.02 0.99 1.43
CA MET A 258 19.94 1.95 1.73
C MET A 258 18.58 1.30 1.96
N ILE A 259 18.09 0.40 1.09
CA ILE A 259 16.79 -0.28 1.21
C ILE A 259 16.80 -1.25 2.40
N GLY A 260 17.90 -2.00 2.60
CA GLY A 260 18.02 -2.92 3.74
C GLY A 260 18.00 -2.19 5.07
N SER A 261 18.78 -1.12 5.18
CA SER A 261 18.79 -0.27 6.38
C SER A 261 17.39 0.32 6.66
N LEU A 262 16.72 0.86 5.64
CA LEU A 262 15.36 1.39 5.76
C LEU A 262 14.35 0.31 6.22
N ASN A 263 14.43 -0.90 5.66
CA ASN A 263 13.55 -2.01 6.05
C ASN A 263 13.75 -2.43 7.51
N ILE A 264 15.01 -2.52 7.97
CA ILE A 264 15.32 -2.87 9.36
C ILE A 264 14.83 -1.78 10.32
N LYS A 265 15.12 -0.50 10.01
CA LYS A 265 14.67 0.65 10.82
C LYS A 265 13.14 0.71 10.90
N THR A 266 12.46 0.51 9.76
CA THR A 266 10.99 0.47 9.72
C THR A 266 10.41 -0.70 10.51
N ALA A 267 11.03 -1.88 10.41
CA ALA A 267 10.62 -3.04 11.20
C ALA A 267 10.81 -2.82 12.70
N SER A 268 11.96 -2.24 13.10
CA SER A 268 12.25 -1.88 14.49
C SER A 268 11.25 -0.86 15.04
N ALA A 269 11.01 0.24 14.33
CA ALA A 269 10.02 1.26 14.71
C ALA A 269 8.61 0.68 14.84
N SER A 270 8.18 -0.13 13.84
CA SER A 270 6.85 -0.74 13.85
C SER A 270 6.69 -1.75 14.99
N MET A 271 7.68 -2.62 15.19
CA MET A 271 7.70 -3.63 16.26
C MET A 271 7.61 -2.96 17.64
N THR A 272 8.54 -2.05 17.92
CA THR A 272 8.64 -1.46 19.28
C THR A 272 7.45 -0.59 19.62
N ARG A 273 6.94 0.20 18.66
CA ARG A 273 5.73 1.00 18.84
C ARG A 273 4.51 0.13 19.09
N THR A 274 4.32 -0.92 18.27
CA THR A 274 3.17 -1.80 18.43
C THR A 274 3.24 -2.58 19.74
N LEU A 275 4.43 -3.06 20.13
CA LEU A 275 4.62 -3.71 21.45
C LEU A 275 4.32 -2.75 22.59
N SER A 276 4.86 -1.50 22.57
CA SER A 276 4.55 -0.50 23.58
C SER A 276 3.05 -0.24 23.69
N THR A 277 2.40 -0.02 22.55
CA THR A 277 0.96 0.24 22.48
C THR A 277 0.12 -0.92 23.04
N LEU A 278 0.45 -2.18 22.70
CA LEU A 278 -0.24 -3.38 23.18
C LEU A 278 -0.01 -3.60 24.69
N MET A 279 1.24 -3.54 25.13
CA MET A 279 1.58 -3.72 26.55
C MET A 279 0.98 -2.62 27.43
N GLY A 280 1.02 -1.38 26.98
CA GLY A 280 0.36 -0.26 27.66
C GLY A 280 -1.17 -0.36 27.69
N SER A 281 -1.76 -1.18 26.83
CA SER A 281 -3.19 -1.55 26.87
C SER A 281 -3.47 -2.78 27.73
N GLY A 282 -2.45 -3.34 28.42
CA GLY A 282 -2.57 -4.49 29.31
C GLY A 282 -2.48 -5.86 28.63
N ILE A 283 -2.11 -5.91 27.35
CA ILE A 283 -1.91 -7.17 26.62
C ILE A 283 -0.56 -7.76 27.03
N GLN A 284 -0.52 -9.06 27.33
CA GLN A 284 0.70 -9.74 27.75
C GLN A 284 1.74 -9.78 26.63
N LEU A 285 3.04 -9.77 26.97
CA LEU A 285 4.15 -9.68 26.02
C LEU A 285 4.10 -10.80 24.95
N VAL A 286 3.76 -12.02 25.33
CA VAL A 286 3.70 -13.17 24.40
C VAL A 286 2.61 -12.97 23.34
N ASP A 287 1.42 -12.53 23.76
CA ASP A 287 0.28 -12.26 22.88
C ASP A 287 0.58 -11.03 22.00
N ALA A 288 1.21 -10.02 22.58
CA ALA A 288 1.65 -8.83 21.84
C ALA A 288 2.67 -9.18 20.76
N LEU A 289 3.63 -10.09 21.03
CA LEU A 289 4.59 -10.57 20.05
C LEU A 289 3.93 -11.33 18.90
N GLU A 290 2.89 -12.11 19.17
CA GLU A 290 2.12 -12.81 18.13
C GLU A 290 1.48 -11.83 17.14
N LEU A 291 0.78 -10.82 17.67
CA LEU A 291 0.16 -9.78 16.85
C LEU A 291 1.19 -9.00 16.04
N VAL A 292 2.29 -8.59 16.68
CA VAL A 292 3.38 -7.87 15.99
C VAL A 292 4.01 -8.71 14.90
N THR A 293 4.25 -9.99 15.16
CA THR A 293 4.78 -10.94 14.18
C THR A 293 3.87 -11.05 12.96
N GLY A 294 2.55 -11.12 13.17
CA GLY A 294 1.55 -11.12 12.08
C GLY A 294 1.60 -9.87 11.19
N MET A 295 1.95 -8.73 11.76
CA MET A 295 2.02 -7.44 11.03
C MET A 295 3.31 -7.26 10.21
N MET A 296 4.36 -8.04 10.46
CA MET A 296 5.65 -7.90 9.77
C MET A 296 5.55 -8.29 8.30
N LYS A 297 6.08 -7.44 7.43
CA LYS A 297 6.06 -7.65 5.96
C LYS A 297 7.23 -8.47 5.45
N ASN A 298 8.35 -8.47 6.17
CA ASN A 298 9.56 -9.20 5.78
C ASN A 298 9.60 -10.54 6.51
N GLU A 299 9.63 -11.64 5.77
CA GLU A 299 9.58 -12.99 6.33
C GLU A 299 10.81 -13.34 7.19
N VAL A 300 11.95 -12.69 6.99
CA VAL A 300 13.14 -12.86 7.85
C VAL A 300 12.90 -12.24 9.22
N VAL A 301 12.34 -11.02 9.24
CA VAL A 301 11.96 -10.33 10.49
C VAL A 301 10.86 -11.11 11.21
N LYS A 302 9.87 -11.59 10.45
CA LYS A 302 8.76 -12.39 10.99
C LYS A 302 9.25 -13.68 11.63
N ALA A 303 10.19 -14.39 10.97
CA ALA A 303 10.80 -15.59 11.51
C ALA A 303 11.56 -15.32 12.81
N ALA A 304 12.34 -14.24 12.86
CA ALA A 304 13.07 -13.84 14.06
C ALA A 304 12.14 -13.50 15.24
N LEU A 305 11.04 -12.80 14.98
CA LEU A 305 10.05 -12.50 16.04
C LEU A 305 9.27 -13.73 16.49
N LYS A 306 8.98 -14.65 15.57
CA LYS A 306 8.32 -15.91 15.94
C LYS A 306 9.21 -16.77 16.85
N GLU A 307 10.49 -16.88 16.55
CA GLU A 307 11.47 -17.55 17.40
C GLU A 307 11.57 -16.84 18.76
N ALA A 308 11.63 -15.51 18.77
CA ALA A 308 11.62 -14.74 20.00
C ALA A 308 10.36 -14.97 20.84
N GLN A 309 9.17 -15.05 20.23
CA GLN A 309 7.93 -15.38 20.91
C GLN A 309 7.98 -16.77 21.58
N GLU A 310 8.49 -17.78 20.86
CA GLU A 310 8.64 -19.13 21.40
C GLU A 310 9.61 -19.18 22.59
N GLU A 311 10.70 -18.44 22.57
CA GLU A 311 11.66 -18.35 23.67
C GLU A 311 11.11 -17.59 24.86
N VAL A 312 10.43 -16.45 24.62
CA VAL A 312 9.78 -15.66 25.68
C VAL A 312 8.69 -16.49 26.38
N SER A 313 7.95 -17.31 25.65
CA SER A 313 6.94 -18.22 26.23
C SER A 313 7.56 -19.25 27.20
N ARG A 314 8.86 -19.54 27.07
CA ARG A 314 9.64 -20.41 27.97
C ARG A 314 10.31 -19.63 29.11
N GLY A 315 10.06 -18.33 29.21
CA GLY A 315 10.60 -17.47 30.25
C GLY A 315 11.98 -16.87 29.94
N ILE A 316 12.45 -16.95 28.69
CA ILE A 316 13.70 -16.30 28.27
C ILE A 316 13.40 -14.82 28.03
N PRO A 317 14.23 -13.89 28.55
CA PRO A 317 14.07 -12.46 28.27
C PRO A 317 14.08 -12.16 26.77
N LEU A 318 13.21 -11.24 26.29
CA LEU A 318 13.04 -10.89 24.88
C LEU A 318 14.32 -10.32 24.24
N SER A 319 15.11 -9.59 25.00
CA SER A 319 16.39 -9.05 24.55
C SER A 319 17.34 -10.10 23.93
N LYS A 320 17.41 -11.30 24.51
CA LYS A 320 18.32 -12.37 24.07
C LYS A 320 18.00 -12.95 22.69
N PRO A 321 16.78 -13.44 22.41
CA PRO A 321 16.44 -13.93 21.07
C PRO A 321 16.51 -12.84 20.00
N LEU A 322 16.21 -11.58 20.33
CA LEU A 322 16.38 -10.48 19.39
C LEU A 322 17.86 -10.24 19.03
N GLU A 323 18.77 -10.28 20.01
CA GLU A 323 20.22 -10.21 19.80
C GLU A 323 20.70 -11.37 18.92
N GLN A 324 20.34 -12.62 19.27
CA GLN A 324 20.76 -13.83 18.56
C GLN A 324 20.26 -13.87 17.12
N SER A 325 19.11 -13.27 16.82
CA SER A 325 18.56 -13.20 15.47
C SER A 325 19.47 -12.45 14.48
N GLY A 326 20.31 -11.52 14.97
CA GLY A 326 21.16 -10.66 14.16
C GLY A 326 20.41 -9.75 13.18
N VAL A 327 19.08 -9.67 13.28
CA VAL A 327 18.21 -8.87 12.40
C VAL A 327 18.05 -7.45 12.92
N PHE A 328 17.92 -7.29 14.23
CA PHE A 328 17.67 -6.01 14.87
C PHE A 328 18.95 -5.29 15.27
N PRO A 329 18.98 -3.94 15.17
CA PRO A 329 20.12 -3.15 15.60
C PRO A 329 20.38 -3.27 17.11
N PRO A 330 21.65 -3.11 17.55
CA PRO A 330 22.03 -3.25 18.98
C PRO A 330 21.19 -2.42 19.95
N MET A 331 20.86 -1.20 19.57
CA MET A 331 20.04 -0.32 20.41
C MET A 331 18.70 -0.94 20.78
N VAL A 332 18.08 -1.73 19.86
CA VAL A 332 16.76 -2.34 20.11
C VAL A 332 16.86 -3.32 21.28
N TYR A 333 17.72 -4.32 21.19
CA TYR A 333 17.79 -5.35 22.21
C TYR A 333 18.43 -4.86 23.53
N HIS A 334 19.39 -3.93 23.51
CA HIS A 334 19.92 -3.35 24.76
C HIS A 334 18.91 -2.51 25.53
N MET A 335 18.12 -1.70 24.83
CA MET A 335 17.05 -0.91 25.49
C MET A 335 15.94 -1.81 26.02
N ILE A 336 15.61 -2.89 25.31
CA ILE A 336 14.66 -3.90 25.78
C ILE A 336 15.21 -4.59 27.04
N GLU A 337 16.50 -4.96 27.06
CA GLU A 337 17.18 -5.54 28.24
C GLU A 337 17.05 -4.64 29.48
N ILE A 338 17.32 -3.34 29.30
CA ILE A 338 17.15 -2.36 30.38
C ILE A 338 15.67 -2.30 30.83
N GLY A 339 14.74 -2.36 29.89
CA GLY A 339 13.30 -2.36 30.19
C GLY A 339 12.87 -3.61 30.97
N GLU A 340 13.43 -4.79 30.62
CA GLU A 340 13.20 -6.05 31.33
C GLU A 340 13.75 -6.04 32.75
N GLU A 341 15.00 -5.55 32.94
CA GLU A 341 15.65 -5.48 34.25
C GLU A 341 14.98 -4.45 35.19
N THR A 342 14.53 -3.32 34.63
CA THR A 342 13.91 -2.23 35.42
C THR A 342 12.40 -2.39 35.60
N GLY A 343 11.76 -3.31 34.88
CA GLY A 343 10.31 -3.47 34.84
C GLY A 343 9.58 -2.33 34.09
N ASN A 344 10.32 -1.49 33.34
CA ASN A 344 9.76 -0.34 32.61
C ASN A 344 9.85 -0.54 31.08
N MET A 345 9.31 -1.68 30.61
CA MET A 345 9.37 -2.09 29.23
C MET A 345 8.62 -1.11 28.30
N GLU A 346 7.44 -0.62 28.72
CA GLU A 346 6.61 0.29 27.92
C GLU A 346 7.37 1.57 27.55
N ASP A 347 7.98 2.25 28.53
CA ASP A 347 8.74 3.48 28.33
C ASP A 347 9.98 3.25 27.44
N MET A 348 10.67 2.12 27.63
CA MET A 348 11.82 1.79 26.79
C MET A 348 11.41 1.53 25.34
N LEU A 349 10.35 0.80 25.12
CA LEU A 349 9.80 0.53 23.78
C LEU A 349 9.35 1.81 23.09
N ASP A 350 8.70 2.75 23.82
CA ASP A 350 8.30 4.05 23.27
C ASP A 350 9.50 4.90 22.84
N LYS A 351 10.57 4.91 23.65
CA LYS A 351 11.81 5.61 23.32
C LYS A 351 12.50 5.03 22.08
N ILE A 352 12.54 3.70 21.97
CA ILE A 352 13.08 3.03 20.78
C ILE A 352 12.23 3.39 19.57
N ALA A 353 10.90 3.33 19.69
CA ALA A 353 9.99 3.64 18.61
C ALA A 353 10.17 5.09 18.12
N ALA A 354 10.25 6.05 19.03
CA ALA A 354 10.47 7.46 18.67
C ALA A 354 11.82 7.66 17.95
N TYR A 355 12.88 7.05 18.44
CA TYR A 355 14.19 7.12 17.79
C TYR A 355 14.17 6.52 16.38
N TYR A 356 13.57 5.33 16.21
CA TYR A 356 13.51 4.70 14.88
C TYR A 356 12.52 5.36 13.94
N ASP A 357 11.52 6.10 14.42
CA ASP A 357 10.68 6.95 13.59
C ASP A 357 11.50 8.03 12.88
N GLU A 358 12.35 8.75 13.64
CA GLU A 358 13.26 9.76 13.09
C GLU A 358 14.27 9.13 12.14
N GLU A 359 14.82 7.98 12.48
CA GLU A 359 15.76 7.24 11.66
C GLU A 359 15.14 6.75 10.32
N VAL A 360 13.88 6.34 10.34
CA VAL A 360 13.11 5.98 9.14
C VAL A 360 12.87 7.21 8.27
N GLU A 361 12.52 8.33 8.87
CA GLU A 361 12.33 9.59 8.15
C GLU A 361 13.62 10.03 7.47
N MET A 362 14.75 10.08 8.18
CA MET A 362 16.06 10.43 7.63
C MET A 362 16.51 9.45 6.53
N ALA A 363 16.33 8.15 6.74
CA ALA A 363 16.69 7.14 5.74
C ALA A 363 15.83 7.25 4.48
N THR A 364 14.54 7.57 4.62
CA THR A 364 13.63 7.80 3.51
C THR A 364 14.03 9.03 2.71
N GLN A 365 14.33 10.14 3.37
CA GLN A 365 14.81 11.38 2.72
C GLN A 365 16.13 11.14 1.99
N SER A 366 17.07 10.42 2.61
CA SER A 366 18.36 10.08 1.99
C SER A 366 18.18 9.20 0.74
N LEU A 367 17.28 8.23 0.79
CA LEU A 367 16.99 7.37 -0.36
C LEU A 367 16.38 8.18 -1.53
N LEU A 368 15.47 9.09 -1.22
CA LEU A 368 14.84 9.96 -2.22
C LEU A 368 15.84 10.96 -2.82
N ALA A 369 16.72 11.54 -2.01
CA ALA A 369 17.79 12.42 -2.47
C ALA A 369 18.79 11.69 -3.39
N ALA A 370 19.09 10.41 -3.12
CA ALA A 370 19.95 9.61 -3.98
C ALA A 370 19.30 9.22 -5.33
N MET A 371 17.98 9.29 -5.44
CA MET A 371 17.29 9.01 -6.71
C MET A 371 17.56 10.09 -7.77
N GLU A 372 17.74 11.35 -7.37
CA GLU A 372 17.95 12.44 -8.32
C GLU A 372 19.23 12.27 -9.18
N PRO A 373 20.44 12.07 -8.58
CA PRO A 373 21.63 11.76 -9.37
C PRO A 373 21.50 10.50 -10.22
N LEU A 374 20.82 9.47 -9.69
CA LEU A 374 20.60 8.23 -10.43
C LEU A 374 19.76 8.47 -11.70
N ILE A 375 18.69 9.24 -11.58
CA ILE A 375 17.82 9.59 -12.71
C ILE A 375 18.61 10.40 -13.76
N ILE A 376 19.44 11.36 -13.33
CA ILE A 376 20.30 12.14 -14.24
C ILE A 376 21.27 11.24 -15.00
N ILE A 377 21.92 10.30 -14.33
CA ILE A 377 22.83 9.32 -14.95
C ILE A 377 22.08 8.46 -15.97
N VAL A 378 20.93 7.92 -15.59
CA VAL A 378 20.09 7.11 -16.49
C VAL A 378 19.66 7.93 -17.71
N MET A 379 19.26 9.19 -17.51
CA MET A 379 18.92 10.10 -18.60
C MET A 379 20.12 10.33 -19.54
N ALA A 380 21.30 10.60 -19.00
CA ALA A 380 22.49 10.80 -19.79
C ALA A 380 22.83 9.57 -20.64
N VAL A 381 22.77 8.36 -20.05
CA VAL A 381 23.03 7.09 -20.74
C VAL A 381 22.04 6.84 -21.89
N ILE A 382 20.82 7.33 -21.78
CA ILE A 382 19.80 7.18 -22.83
C ILE A 382 19.90 8.28 -23.87
N VAL A 383 19.98 9.54 -23.46
CA VAL A 383 19.89 10.71 -24.37
C VAL A 383 21.17 10.91 -25.17
N VAL A 384 22.36 10.74 -24.56
CA VAL A 384 23.64 10.96 -25.24
C VAL A 384 23.81 10.07 -26.49
N PRO A 385 23.56 8.75 -26.45
CA PRO A 385 23.63 7.92 -27.66
C PRO A 385 22.63 8.34 -28.74
N ILE A 386 21.42 8.78 -28.37
CA ILE A 386 20.41 9.24 -29.33
C ILE A 386 20.88 10.54 -30.04
N VAL A 387 21.41 11.49 -29.27
CA VAL A 387 21.94 12.73 -29.83
C VAL A 387 23.12 12.45 -30.77
N LEU A 388 24.05 11.60 -30.36
CA LEU A 388 25.18 11.18 -31.18
C LEU A 388 24.71 10.44 -32.46
N ALA A 389 23.69 9.59 -32.36
CA ALA A 389 23.14 8.89 -33.51
C ALA A 389 22.52 9.83 -34.57
N ILE A 390 22.07 11.02 -34.17
CA ILE A 390 21.53 12.04 -35.07
C ILE A 390 22.65 12.95 -35.59
N MET A 391 23.59 13.36 -34.73
CA MET A 391 24.62 14.32 -35.11
C MET A 391 25.76 13.73 -35.96
N LEU A 392 26.19 12.51 -35.72
CA LEU A 392 27.28 11.87 -36.45
C LEU A 392 26.98 11.75 -37.97
N PRO A 393 25.80 11.30 -38.41
CA PRO A 393 25.45 11.31 -39.81
C PRO A 393 25.44 12.69 -40.42
N MET A 394 24.98 13.73 -39.71
CA MET A 394 25.01 15.09 -40.22
C MET A 394 26.42 15.58 -40.49
N TYR A 395 27.40 15.28 -39.64
CA TYR A 395 28.80 15.65 -39.88
C TYR A 395 29.36 14.90 -41.10
N SER A 396 29.05 13.62 -41.27
CA SER A 396 29.54 12.86 -42.44
C SER A 396 28.95 13.35 -43.77
N LEU A 397 27.74 13.91 -43.77
CA LEU A 397 27.15 14.56 -44.94
C LEU A 397 27.88 15.90 -45.28
N TYR A 398 28.21 16.71 -44.27
CA TYR A 398 28.97 17.93 -44.50
C TYR A 398 30.35 17.66 -45.13
N ASP A 399 31.06 16.62 -44.67
CA ASP A 399 32.35 16.24 -45.25
C ASP A 399 32.21 15.71 -46.68
N SER A 400 31.11 15.07 -47.06
CA SER A 400 30.87 14.53 -48.40
C SER A 400 30.42 15.60 -49.42
N ILE A 401 29.82 16.71 -48.96
CA ILE A 401 29.34 17.82 -49.82
C ILE A 401 30.45 18.89 -49.98
N GLY A 402 31.40 18.96 -49.02
CA GLY A 402 32.50 19.91 -49.02
C GLY A 402 33.80 19.43 -49.71
N ALA A 403 33.83 18.19 -50.20
CA ALA A 403 34.91 17.59 -51.00
C ALA A 403 34.47 17.49 -52.46
#